data_da59e902eb4cef0e36a6b45f228eec78
#
_entry.id   da59e902eb4cef0e36a6b45f228eec78
#
_cell.length_a   1.000
_cell.length_b   1.000
_cell.length_c   1.000
_cell.angle_alpha   90.00
_cell.angle_beta   90.00
_cell.angle_gamma   90.00
#
_symmetry.space_group_name_H-M   'P 1'
#
loop_
_entity.id
_entity.type
_entity.pdbx_description
1 polymer ?
#
loop_
_entity_poly.entity_id
_entity_poly.type
_entity_poly.pdbx_seq_one_letter_code
_entity_poly.pdbx_strand_id
1 'polypeptide(L)'
;HLCELKEPDDYTPMWKRWSLAALPMVPPRFGIKLIDDDGMKRQFAVIEKLYAQADEIINCGDAGQEGELIQRWVMQKAGVRCPVKRLWISSMTDEAIREGFQNLKDQQQYDTLYMAGLSRAIGDWLLGMNATRLYTLKYGQNRQVLSIGRVQTPTLALIVNRQKEIESFVPVPYWVL
;
A
#
# COMPACT_ATOMS: atom_id res chain seq x y z
N HIS A 1 -0.94 1.48 9.62
CA HIS A 1 0.39 1.13 9.08
C HIS A 1 1.49 1.70 9.98
N LEU A 2 2.54 0.91 10.24
CA LEU A 2 3.74 1.39 10.95
C LEU A 2 4.90 1.63 9.98
N CYS A 3 4.88 0.96 8.83
CA CYS A 3 5.91 1.03 7.81
C CYS A 3 5.33 1.52 6.48
N GLU A 4 6.18 2.15 5.68
CA GLU A 4 5.91 2.60 4.33
C GLU A 4 7.13 2.35 3.42
N LEU A 5 6.95 2.42 2.10
CA LEU A 5 8.08 2.47 1.19
C LEU A 5 8.87 3.77 1.39
N LYS A 6 10.16 3.70 1.21
CA LYS A 6 11.02 4.89 1.26
C LYS A 6 10.57 5.94 0.26
N GLU A 7 10.67 7.21 0.67
CA GLU A 7 10.43 8.37 -0.18
C GLU A 7 11.57 8.57 -1.20
N PRO A 8 11.35 9.31 -2.29
CA PRO A 8 12.39 9.55 -3.28
C PRO A 8 13.71 10.08 -2.71
N ASP A 9 13.67 11.00 -1.76
CA ASP A 9 14.85 11.59 -1.13
C ASP A 9 15.54 10.68 -0.10
N ASP A 10 14.89 9.61 0.36
CA ASP A 10 15.54 8.54 1.12
C ASP A 10 16.54 7.72 0.28
N TYR A 11 16.41 7.76 -1.05
CA TYR A 11 17.31 7.07 -1.98
C TYR A 11 18.46 7.97 -2.45
N THR A 12 18.14 9.21 -2.81
CA THR A 12 19.13 10.21 -3.23
C THR A 12 18.62 11.63 -3.00
N PRO A 13 19.45 12.55 -2.48
CA PRO A 13 19.08 13.95 -2.32
C PRO A 13 18.64 14.64 -3.61
N MET A 14 19.11 14.15 -4.77
CA MET A 14 18.69 14.67 -6.08
C MET A 14 17.19 14.55 -6.32
N TRP A 15 16.54 13.56 -5.77
CA TRP A 15 15.10 13.34 -5.93
C TRP A 15 14.23 14.15 -4.95
N LYS A 16 14.84 14.90 -4.04
CA LYS A 16 14.11 15.84 -3.17
C LYS A 16 13.48 16.97 -3.99
N ARG A 17 14.27 17.57 -4.90
CA ARG A 17 13.79 18.63 -5.77
C ARG A 17 13.08 18.05 -6.99
N TRP A 18 11.87 18.54 -7.25
CA TRP A 18 11.14 18.16 -8.44
C TRP A 18 11.76 18.78 -9.68
N SER A 19 12.19 17.97 -10.62
CA SER A 19 12.72 18.40 -11.92
C SER A 19 12.48 17.32 -12.96
N LEU A 20 12.31 17.72 -14.22
CA LEU A 20 12.14 16.76 -15.32
C LEU A 20 13.41 15.92 -15.54
N ALA A 21 14.58 16.49 -15.28
CA ALA A 21 15.86 15.79 -15.40
C ALA A 21 16.05 14.64 -14.38
N ALA A 22 15.27 14.64 -13.29
CA ALA A 22 15.32 13.60 -12.29
C ALA A 22 14.38 12.42 -12.59
N LEU A 23 13.60 12.50 -13.66
CA LEU A 23 12.64 11.47 -14.07
C LEU A 23 13.22 10.58 -15.19
N PRO A 24 12.92 9.28 -15.22
CA PRO A 24 12.13 8.56 -14.24
C PRO A 24 12.93 8.23 -12.97
N MET A 25 12.27 8.30 -11.82
CA MET A 25 12.83 7.83 -10.55
C MET A 25 12.55 6.33 -10.40
N VAL A 26 13.59 5.52 -10.54
CA VAL A 26 13.51 4.06 -10.40
C VAL A 26 14.60 3.63 -9.43
N PRO A 27 14.28 3.36 -8.16
CA PRO A 27 15.27 2.87 -7.21
C PRO A 27 15.83 1.50 -7.65
N PRO A 28 17.13 1.25 -7.49
CA PRO A 28 17.72 -0.05 -7.82
C PRO A 28 17.16 -1.17 -6.92
N ARG A 29 16.71 -0.83 -5.72
CA ARG A 29 16.04 -1.71 -4.78
C ARG A 29 15.09 -0.90 -3.92
N PHE A 30 13.84 -1.36 -3.80
CA PHE A 30 12.86 -0.74 -2.91
C PHE A 30 13.14 -1.10 -1.44
N GLY A 31 13.07 -0.12 -0.59
CA GLY A 31 13.23 -0.28 0.85
C GLY A 31 12.01 0.21 1.62
N ILE A 32 11.89 -0.21 2.85
CA ILE A 32 10.86 0.22 3.79
C ILE A 32 11.46 1.09 4.90
N LYS A 33 10.66 2.01 5.41
CA LYS A 33 10.99 2.82 6.59
C LYS A 33 9.80 2.84 7.56
N LEU A 34 10.07 3.18 8.81
CA LEU A 34 9.00 3.54 9.75
C LEU A 34 8.42 4.89 9.35
N ILE A 35 7.11 5.01 9.52
CA ILE A 35 6.43 6.29 9.38
C ILE A 35 6.99 7.26 10.42
N ASP A 36 7.32 8.47 10.00
CA ASP A 36 7.94 9.50 10.85
C ASP A 36 6.88 10.17 11.75
N ASP A 37 6.39 9.38 12.70
CA ASP A 37 5.44 9.78 13.72
C ASP A 37 5.86 9.17 15.06
N ASP A 38 5.84 9.98 16.13
CA ASP A 38 6.29 9.52 17.46
C ASP A 38 5.42 8.43 18.05
N GLY A 39 4.11 8.43 17.76
CA GLY A 39 3.18 7.37 18.18
C GLY A 39 3.52 6.05 17.50
N MET A 40 3.75 6.09 16.17
CA MET A 40 4.12 4.91 15.39
C MET A 40 5.48 4.36 15.82
N LYS A 41 6.46 5.21 16.08
CA LYS A 41 7.79 4.81 16.58
C LYS A 41 7.69 4.15 17.96
N ARG A 42 6.91 4.72 18.89
CA ARG A 42 6.69 4.11 20.21
C ARG A 42 6.02 2.74 20.10
N GLN A 43 4.98 2.64 19.27
CA GLN A 43 4.28 1.38 19.05
C GLN A 43 5.21 0.32 18.43
N PHE A 44 6.01 0.72 17.45
CA PHE A 44 6.98 -0.18 16.83
C PHE A 44 8.02 -0.69 17.83
N ALA A 45 8.55 0.18 18.71
CA ALA A 45 9.52 -0.23 19.72
C ALA A 45 8.96 -1.27 20.70
N VAL A 46 7.67 -1.18 21.05
CA VAL A 46 6.99 -2.21 21.85
C VAL A 46 6.92 -3.53 21.11
N ILE A 47 6.52 -3.51 19.84
CA ILE A 47 6.41 -4.70 19.00
C ILE A 47 7.78 -5.36 18.79
N GLU A 48 8.81 -4.57 18.48
CA GLU A 48 10.19 -5.04 18.27
C GLU A 48 10.71 -5.76 19.53
N LYS A 49 10.49 -5.16 20.72
CA LYS A 49 10.85 -5.78 22.00
C LYS A 49 10.13 -7.10 22.23
N LEU A 50 8.84 -7.18 21.95
CA LEU A 50 8.05 -8.40 22.11
C LEU A 50 8.48 -9.48 21.10
N TYR A 51 8.71 -9.12 19.86
CA TYR A 51 9.20 -10.05 18.82
C TYR A 51 10.58 -10.62 19.15
N ALA A 52 11.47 -9.83 19.77
CA ALA A 52 12.79 -10.28 20.19
C ALA A 52 12.74 -11.35 21.32
N GLN A 53 11.63 -11.46 22.04
CA GLN A 53 11.42 -12.40 23.14
C GLN A 53 10.49 -13.56 22.78
N ALA A 54 9.90 -13.54 21.56
CA ALA A 54 8.94 -14.54 21.15
C ALA A 54 9.64 -15.81 20.63
N ASP A 55 9.16 -16.97 21.06
CA ASP A 55 9.56 -18.27 20.53
C ASP A 55 8.83 -18.57 19.21
N GLU A 56 7.63 -18.07 19.03
CA GLU A 56 6.80 -18.16 17.84
C GLU A 56 5.91 -16.91 17.72
N ILE A 57 5.62 -16.50 16.49
CA ILE A 57 4.70 -15.40 16.19
C ILE A 57 3.51 -15.94 15.42
N ILE A 58 2.30 -15.54 15.83
CA ILE A 58 1.08 -15.80 15.06
C ILE A 58 0.66 -14.50 14.36
N ASN A 59 0.78 -14.47 13.04
CA ASN A 59 0.34 -13.36 12.22
C ASN A 59 -1.19 -13.41 12.05
N CYS A 60 -1.88 -12.51 12.74
CA CYS A 60 -3.34 -12.35 12.72
C CYS A 60 -3.80 -11.16 11.87
N GLY A 61 -2.97 -10.68 10.95
CA GLY A 61 -3.37 -9.60 10.03
C GLY A 61 -4.55 -9.99 9.15
N ASP A 62 -5.22 -9.01 8.57
CA ASP A 62 -6.38 -9.22 7.70
C ASP A 62 -6.09 -10.25 6.59
N ALA A 63 -7.10 -11.03 6.24
CA ALA A 63 -7.02 -12.05 5.20
C ALA A 63 -7.04 -11.38 3.81
N GLY A 64 -5.88 -10.94 3.34
CA GLY A 64 -5.73 -10.23 2.06
C GLY A 64 -4.31 -9.78 1.78
N GLN A 65 -4.07 -9.28 0.57
CA GLN A 65 -2.74 -8.82 0.13
C GLN A 65 -2.18 -7.71 1.02
N GLU A 66 -3.02 -6.76 1.41
CA GLU A 66 -2.59 -5.60 2.20
C GLU A 66 -2.30 -5.99 3.64
N GLY A 67 -3.16 -6.81 4.27
CA GLY A 67 -2.91 -7.32 5.62
C GLY A 67 -1.62 -8.14 5.69
N GLU A 68 -1.35 -8.97 4.67
CA GLU A 68 -0.11 -9.72 4.58
C GLU A 68 1.11 -8.81 4.42
N LEU A 69 1.02 -7.80 3.55
CA LEU A 69 2.09 -6.84 3.31
C LEU A 69 2.45 -6.05 4.58
N ILE A 70 1.45 -5.51 5.28
CA ILE A 70 1.62 -4.72 6.50
C ILE A 70 2.36 -5.53 7.56
N GLN A 71 1.90 -6.75 7.84
CA GLN A 71 2.47 -7.58 8.88
C GLN A 71 3.91 -8.01 8.52
N ARG A 72 4.16 -8.39 7.28
CA ARG A 72 5.49 -8.77 6.82
C ARG A 72 6.49 -7.63 6.89
N TRP A 73 6.09 -6.41 6.58
CA TRP A 73 6.96 -5.25 6.70
C TRP A 73 7.34 -4.95 8.14
N VAL A 74 6.39 -5.07 9.07
CA VAL A 74 6.67 -4.89 10.50
C VAL A 74 7.63 -5.96 11.00
N MET A 75 7.39 -7.22 10.68
CA MET A 75 8.27 -8.33 11.07
C MET A 75 9.67 -8.20 10.43
N GLN A 76 9.75 -7.83 9.17
CA GLN A 76 11.02 -7.58 8.46
C GLN A 76 11.80 -6.43 9.11
N LYS A 77 11.12 -5.34 9.45
CA LYS A 77 11.73 -4.17 10.07
C LYS A 77 12.23 -4.46 11.48
N ALA A 78 11.50 -5.29 12.23
CA ALA A 78 11.86 -5.75 13.57
C ALA A 78 12.90 -6.89 13.57
N GLY A 79 13.28 -7.41 12.40
CA GLY A 79 14.30 -8.45 12.29
C GLY A 79 13.90 -9.80 12.89
N VAL A 80 12.62 -10.18 12.77
CA VAL A 80 12.06 -11.44 13.28
C VAL A 80 12.83 -12.64 12.74
N ARG A 81 13.18 -13.58 13.61
CA ARG A 81 13.93 -14.81 13.30
C ARG A 81 13.24 -16.10 13.74
N CYS A 82 12.28 -16.00 14.67
CA CYS A 82 11.51 -17.15 15.14
C CYS A 82 10.49 -17.61 14.08
N PRO A 83 9.95 -18.83 14.21
CA PRO A 83 8.87 -19.31 13.35
C PRO A 83 7.65 -18.40 13.37
N VAL A 84 7.00 -18.27 12.22
CA VAL A 84 5.79 -17.46 12.09
C VAL A 84 4.67 -18.32 11.50
N LYS A 85 3.56 -18.37 12.21
CA LYS A 85 2.32 -19.00 11.76
C LYS A 85 1.33 -17.95 11.28
N ARG A 86 0.44 -18.34 10.41
CA ARG A 86 -0.60 -17.47 9.84
C ARG A 86 -1.98 -17.94 10.26
N LEU A 87 -2.69 -17.09 10.97
CA LEU A 87 -4.13 -17.20 11.19
C LEU A 87 -4.85 -16.61 9.97
N TRP A 88 -5.60 -17.43 9.23
CA TRP A 88 -6.35 -17.00 8.06
C TRP A 88 -7.84 -17.24 8.26
N ILE A 89 -8.56 -16.19 8.59
CA ILE A 89 -10.02 -16.23 8.81
C ILE A 89 -10.68 -15.06 8.07
N SER A 90 -11.89 -15.28 7.59
CA SER A 90 -12.74 -14.26 6.93
C SER A 90 -13.95 -13.86 7.78
N SER A 91 -14.15 -14.51 8.93
CA SER A 91 -15.22 -14.23 9.88
C SER A 91 -14.66 -14.04 11.28
N MET A 92 -15.30 -13.16 12.06
CA MET A 92 -14.91 -12.84 13.45
C MET A 92 -15.85 -13.49 14.48
N THR A 93 -16.57 -14.56 14.08
CA THR A 93 -17.34 -15.34 15.05
C THR A 93 -16.41 -16.16 15.95
N ASP A 94 -16.86 -16.46 17.17
CA ASP A 94 -16.08 -17.26 18.14
C ASP A 94 -15.67 -18.62 17.57
N GLU A 95 -16.56 -19.27 16.83
CA GLU A 95 -16.32 -20.55 16.17
C GLU A 95 -15.22 -20.43 15.12
N ALA A 96 -15.30 -19.43 14.24
CA ALA A 96 -14.31 -19.21 13.18
C ALA A 96 -12.93 -18.88 13.75
N ILE A 97 -12.86 -18.11 14.83
CA ILE A 97 -11.63 -17.79 15.52
C ILE A 97 -11.00 -19.04 16.13
N ARG A 98 -11.79 -19.86 16.85
CA ARG A 98 -11.30 -21.11 17.46
C ARG A 98 -10.81 -22.11 16.43
N GLU A 99 -11.58 -22.31 15.37
CA GLU A 99 -11.21 -23.17 14.25
C GLU A 99 -9.93 -22.67 13.57
N GLY A 100 -9.83 -21.37 13.34
CA GLY A 100 -8.65 -20.74 12.75
C GLY A 100 -7.38 -20.99 13.57
N PHE A 101 -7.44 -20.86 14.90
CA PHE A 101 -6.30 -21.15 15.78
C PHE A 101 -5.94 -22.64 15.83
N GLN A 102 -6.89 -23.53 15.61
CA GLN A 102 -6.62 -24.98 15.48
C GLN A 102 -5.98 -25.34 14.14
N ASN A 103 -6.16 -24.49 13.11
CA ASN A 103 -5.72 -24.73 11.75
C ASN A 103 -4.69 -23.68 11.27
N LEU A 104 -3.79 -23.26 12.14
CA LEU A 104 -2.72 -22.31 11.78
C LEU A 104 -1.85 -22.88 10.66
N LYS A 105 -1.51 -22.04 9.70
CA LYS A 105 -0.69 -22.38 8.54
C LYS A 105 0.70 -21.76 8.64
N ASP A 106 1.67 -22.37 7.96
CA ASP A 106 2.98 -21.74 7.86
C ASP A 106 2.90 -20.47 7.01
N GLN A 107 3.54 -19.41 7.47
CA GLN A 107 3.53 -18.12 6.78
C GLN A 107 4.05 -18.20 5.34
N GLN A 108 4.97 -19.12 5.05
CA GLN A 108 5.53 -19.35 3.72
C GLN A 108 4.49 -19.70 2.66
N GLN A 109 3.36 -20.32 3.06
CA GLN A 109 2.26 -20.61 2.13
C GLN A 109 1.64 -19.34 1.51
N TYR A 110 1.89 -18.18 2.11
CA TYR A 110 1.38 -16.87 1.68
C TYR A 110 2.45 -15.99 1.01
N ASP A 111 3.61 -16.56 0.66
CA ASP A 111 4.70 -15.79 0.03
C ASP A 111 4.28 -15.19 -1.32
N THR A 112 3.54 -15.94 -2.13
CA THR A 112 2.99 -15.43 -3.41
C THR A 112 2.03 -14.27 -3.19
N LEU A 113 1.19 -14.34 -2.15
CA LEU A 113 0.28 -13.26 -1.79
C LEU A 113 1.03 -12.00 -1.33
N TYR A 114 2.06 -12.19 -0.51
CA TYR A 114 2.97 -11.12 -0.10
C TYR A 114 3.64 -10.45 -1.30
N MET A 115 4.18 -11.26 -2.23
CA MET A 115 4.82 -10.75 -3.44
C MET A 115 3.84 -9.98 -4.33
N ALA A 116 2.58 -10.41 -4.42
CA ALA A 116 1.53 -9.69 -5.14
C ALA A 116 1.25 -8.32 -4.48
N GLY A 117 1.12 -8.28 -3.14
CA GLY A 117 0.95 -7.05 -2.38
C GLY A 117 2.14 -6.09 -2.53
N LEU A 118 3.35 -6.61 -2.44
CA LEU A 118 4.59 -5.84 -2.61
C LEU A 118 4.70 -5.26 -4.04
N SER A 119 4.43 -6.07 -5.05
CA SER A 119 4.45 -5.63 -6.47
C SER A 119 3.45 -4.52 -6.72
N ARG A 120 2.25 -4.62 -6.12
CA ARG A 120 1.24 -3.56 -6.17
C ARG A 120 1.74 -2.28 -5.51
N ALA A 121 2.32 -2.35 -4.32
CA ALA A 121 2.84 -1.18 -3.61
C ALA A 121 3.96 -0.50 -4.39
N ILE A 122 4.87 -1.27 -4.99
CA ILE A 122 5.95 -0.75 -5.83
C ILE A 122 5.38 -0.11 -7.11
N GLY A 123 4.40 -0.75 -7.76
CA GLY A 123 3.74 -0.19 -8.94
C GLY A 123 3.04 1.13 -8.65
N ASP A 124 2.32 1.21 -7.52
CA ASP A 124 1.66 2.43 -7.08
C ASP A 124 2.67 3.54 -6.76
N TRP A 125 3.82 3.20 -6.14
CA TRP A 125 4.91 4.14 -5.90
C TRP A 125 5.53 4.65 -7.22
N LEU A 126 5.87 3.75 -8.13
CA LEU A 126 6.48 4.10 -9.42
C LEU A 126 5.56 5.01 -10.24
N LEU A 127 4.29 4.65 -10.38
CA LEU A 127 3.31 5.46 -11.08
C LEU A 127 3.08 6.79 -10.37
N GLY A 128 2.75 6.74 -9.08
CA GLY A 128 2.38 7.91 -8.31
C GLY A 128 3.48 8.95 -8.25
N MET A 129 4.70 8.55 -7.90
CA MET A 129 5.82 9.47 -7.75
C MET A 129 6.27 10.07 -9.09
N ASN A 130 6.36 9.27 -10.14
CA ASN A 130 6.86 9.75 -11.44
C ASN A 130 5.79 10.54 -12.21
N ALA A 131 4.58 10.01 -12.33
CA ALA A 131 3.53 10.65 -13.09
C ALA A 131 3.04 11.94 -12.42
N THR A 132 2.87 11.95 -11.10
CA THR A 132 2.49 13.16 -10.38
C THR A 132 3.50 14.29 -10.61
N ARG A 133 4.79 14.01 -10.48
CA ARG A 133 5.84 15.01 -10.72
C ARG A 133 5.87 15.48 -12.18
N LEU A 134 5.79 14.53 -13.11
CA LEU A 134 5.78 14.85 -14.55
C LEU A 134 4.61 15.76 -14.92
N TYR A 135 3.41 15.40 -14.55
CA TYR A 135 2.20 16.17 -14.88
C TYR A 135 2.19 17.52 -14.15
N THR A 136 2.58 17.54 -12.89
CA THR A 136 2.67 18.80 -12.14
C THR A 136 3.67 19.77 -12.77
N LEU A 137 4.85 19.27 -13.16
CA LEU A 137 5.89 20.12 -13.77
C LEU A 137 5.52 20.61 -15.18
N LYS A 138 4.76 19.81 -15.94
CA LYS A 138 4.34 20.17 -17.30
C LYS A 138 3.07 21.01 -17.37
N TYR A 139 2.10 20.73 -16.52
CA TYR A 139 0.74 21.23 -16.63
C TYR A 139 0.23 21.92 -15.37
N GLY A 140 0.92 21.79 -14.26
CA GLY A 140 0.54 22.43 -13.00
C GLY A 140 0.63 23.95 -13.11
N GLN A 141 -0.44 24.64 -12.72
CA GLN A 141 -0.49 26.10 -12.65
C GLN A 141 -0.55 26.51 -11.18
N ASN A 142 -0.01 27.68 -10.85
CA ASN A 142 -0.12 28.27 -9.52
C ASN A 142 0.32 27.35 -8.36
N ARG A 143 1.36 26.54 -8.57
CA ARG A 143 1.87 25.55 -7.60
C ARG A 143 0.87 24.44 -7.24
N GLN A 144 -0.16 24.22 -8.04
CA GLN A 144 -1.11 23.14 -7.86
C GLN A 144 -0.45 21.80 -8.21
N VAL A 145 -0.48 20.86 -7.28
CA VAL A 145 -0.03 19.48 -7.52
C VAL A 145 -1.12 18.72 -8.28
N LEU A 146 -0.75 18.14 -9.41
CA LEU A 146 -1.61 17.26 -10.21
C LEU A 146 -1.33 15.81 -9.83
N SER A 147 -2.02 15.31 -8.82
CA SER A 147 -1.85 13.95 -8.34
C SER A 147 -2.34 12.93 -9.38
N ILE A 148 -1.47 11.98 -9.70
CA ILE A 148 -1.77 10.84 -10.58
C ILE A 148 -1.64 9.56 -9.77
N GLY A 149 -2.61 8.67 -9.89
CA GLY A 149 -2.59 7.38 -9.21
C GLY A 149 -3.48 6.36 -9.89
N ARG A 150 -3.18 5.11 -9.65
CA ARG A 150 -3.86 3.96 -10.27
C ARG A 150 -5.36 3.87 -9.94
N VAL A 151 -5.78 4.37 -8.80
CA VAL A 151 -7.19 4.39 -8.38
C VAL A 151 -7.81 5.77 -8.57
N GLN A 152 -7.19 6.81 -8.01
CA GLN A 152 -7.77 8.16 -8.01
C GLN A 152 -7.98 8.73 -9.43
N THR A 153 -7.06 8.50 -10.36
CA THR A 153 -7.18 9.06 -11.72
C THR A 153 -8.30 8.41 -12.53
N PRO A 154 -8.44 7.08 -12.58
CA PRO A 154 -9.60 6.45 -13.21
C PRO A 154 -10.93 6.81 -12.54
N THR A 155 -10.96 6.92 -11.22
CA THR A 155 -12.16 7.34 -10.50
C THR A 155 -12.59 8.74 -10.90
N LEU A 156 -11.65 9.69 -10.95
CA LEU A 156 -11.92 11.04 -11.44
C LEU A 156 -12.40 11.02 -12.90
N ALA A 157 -11.79 10.20 -13.76
CA ALA A 157 -12.19 10.08 -15.16
C ALA A 157 -13.64 9.59 -15.30
N LEU A 158 -14.08 8.64 -14.48
CA LEU A 158 -15.48 8.19 -14.45
C LEU A 158 -16.44 9.32 -14.10
N ILE A 159 -16.10 10.14 -13.10
CA ILE A 159 -16.92 11.28 -12.68
C ILE A 159 -16.99 12.32 -13.81
N VAL A 160 -15.85 12.67 -14.41
CA VAL A 160 -15.80 13.65 -15.51
C VAL A 160 -16.56 13.15 -16.74
N ASN A 161 -16.44 11.87 -17.09
CA ASN A 161 -17.18 11.29 -18.21
C ASN A 161 -18.69 11.33 -17.94
N ARG A 162 -19.10 10.97 -16.73
CA ARG A 162 -20.52 11.06 -16.35
C ARG A 162 -21.04 12.48 -16.41
N GLN A 163 -20.28 13.47 -15.97
CA GLN A 163 -20.64 14.87 -16.07
C GLN A 163 -20.85 15.29 -17.54
N LYS A 164 -19.96 14.91 -18.42
CA LYS A 164 -20.09 15.17 -19.87
C LYS A 164 -21.33 14.52 -20.48
N GLU A 165 -21.65 13.29 -20.09
CA GLU A 165 -22.89 12.60 -20.51
C GLU A 165 -24.14 13.37 -20.08
N ILE A 166 -24.15 13.89 -18.84
CA ILE A 166 -25.26 14.68 -18.31
C ILE A 166 -25.41 15.99 -19.10
N GLU A 167 -24.31 16.70 -19.34
CA GLU A 167 -24.29 17.97 -20.05
C GLU A 167 -24.69 17.84 -21.52
N SER A 168 -24.36 16.71 -22.16
CA SER A 168 -24.70 16.40 -23.54
C SER A 168 -25.97 15.59 -23.72
N PHE A 169 -26.72 15.37 -22.64
CA PHE A 169 -27.91 14.52 -22.68
C PHE A 169 -29.02 15.12 -23.55
N VAL A 170 -29.45 14.34 -24.56
CA VAL A 170 -30.60 14.67 -25.40
C VAL A 170 -31.72 13.68 -25.10
N PRO A 171 -32.90 14.12 -24.60
CA PRO A 171 -34.03 13.24 -24.33
C PRO A 171 -34.51 12.54 -25.61
N VAL A 172 -34.58 11.20 -25.57
CA VAL A 172 -35.15 10.41 -26.65
C VAL A 172 -36.42 9.74 -26.13
N PRO A 173 -37.56 9.91 -26.79
CA PRO A 173 -38.80 9.23 -26.38
C PRO A 173 -38.65 7.71 -26.61
N TYR A 174 -39.15 6.92 -25.68
CA TYR A 174 -39.18 5.47 -25.75
C TYR A 174 -40.52 4.92 -25.29
N TRP A 175 -40.86 3.73 -25.72
CA TRP A 175 -42.07 3.04 -25.34
C TRP A 175 -41.75 1.86 -24.43
N VAL A 176 -42.55 1.70 -23.37
CA VAL A 176 -42.50 0.53 -22.50
C VAL A 176 -43.64 -0.40 -22.89
N LEU A 177 -43.30 -1.67 -23.17
CA LEU A 177 -44.25 -2.73 -23.46
C LEU A 177 -44.65 -3.45 -22.17
#